data_706c9b6eb0a394dacf54151ea051a792
#
_entry.id   706c9b6eb0a394dacf54151ea051a792
#
_cell.length_a   1.000
_cell.length_b   1.000
_cell.length_c   1.000
_cell.angle_alpha   90.00
_cell.angle_beta   90.00
_cell.angle_gamma   90.00
#
_symmetry.space_group_name_H-M   'P 1'
#
loop_
_entity.id
_entity.type
_entity.pdbx_description
1 polymer ?
#
loop_
_entity_poly.entity_id
_entity_poly.type
_entity_poly.pdbx_seq_one_letter_code
_entity_poly.pdbx_strand_id
1 'polypeptide(L)'
;MSYNTIEEALEELRQGRIVVVIDDPDRENEGDCVCAAQFATTENVNFMATYAKGLICMPMDRTVTARLGLTQMVSTNTDNHSTAFTVSIDHQDTTTGISAVERGLTARRAADPASRPEEF
;
A
#
# COMPACT_ATOMS: atom_id res chain seq x y z
N MET A 1 -20.21 -16.86 9.03
CA MET A 1 -20.09 -15.51 8.44
C MET A 1 -19.99 -15.66 6.94
N SER A 2 -20.71 -14.86 6.20
CA SER A 2 -20.65 -14.87 4.74
C SER A 2 -19.72 -13.74 4.30
N TYR A 3 -18.71 -14.06 3.48
CA TYR A 3 -17.86 -13.07 2.87
C TYR A 3 -18.44 -12.62 1.53
N ASN A 4 -18.06 -11.43 1.10
CA ASN A 4 -18.36 -10.94 -0.25
C ASN A 4 -17.59 -11.76 -1.29
N THR A 5 -18.07 -11.72 -2.53
CA THR A 5 -17.37 -12.36 -3.64
C THR A 5 -16.14 -11.53 -4.07
N ILE A 6 -15.22 -12.15 -4.78
CA ILE A 6 -14.07 -11.46 -5.35
C ILE A 6 -14.52 -10.39 -6.34
N GLU A 7 -15.54 -10.65 -7.14
CA GLU A 7 -16.11 -9.73 -8.12
C GLU A 7 -16.65 -8.47 -7.45
N GLU A 8 -17.36 -8.61 -6.33
CA GLU A 8 -17.85 -7.49 -5.52
C GLU A 8 -16.67 -6.65 -4.97
N ALA A 9 -15.66 -7.31 -4.41
CA ALA A 9 -14.47 -6.63 -3.89
C ALA A 9 -13.71 -5.87 -4.99
N LEU A 10 -13.55 -6.47 -6.17
CA LEU A 10 -12.90 -5.82 -7.31
C LEU A 10 -13.67 -4.58 -7.79
N GLU A 11 -15.01 -4.65 -7.77
CA GLU A 11 -15.83 -3.48 -8.14
C GLU A 11 -15.65 -2.33 -7.13
N GLU A 12 -15.62 -2.63 -5.83
CA GLU A 12 -15.35 -1.62 -4.80
C GLU A 12 -13.98 -0.96 -5.00
N LEU A 13 -12.94 -1.76 -5.26
CA LEU A 13 -11.60 -1.25 -5.54
C LEU A 13 -11.55 -0.37 -6.79
N ARG A 14 -12.26 -0.74 -7.89
CA ARG A 14 -12.35 0.06 -9.11
C ARG A 14 -13.01 1.41 -8.87
N GLN A 15 -13.93 1.49 -7.94
CA GLN A 15 -14.61 2.73 -7.55
C GLN A 15 -13.84 3.54 -6.51
N GLY A 16 -12.62 3.12 -6.15
CA GLY A 16 -11.76 3.82 -5.20
C GLY A 16 -12.17 3.65 -3.74
N ARG A 17 -12.97 2.64 -3.43
CA ARG A 17 -13.40 2.36 -2.06
C ARG A 17 -12.45 1.40 -1.35
N ILE A 18 -12.49 1.45 -0.02
CA ILE A 18 -11.72 0.54 0.85
C ILE A 18 -12.51 -0.75 1.02
N VAL A 19 -11.81 -1.87 0.90
CA VAL A 19 -12.31 -3.20 1.29
C VAL A 19 -11.49 -3.71 2.47
N VAL A 20 -12.07 -4.62 3.26
CA VAL A 20 -11.35 -5.34 4.32
C VAL A 20 -11.02 -6.73 3.80
N VAL A 21 -9.74 -7.04 3.77
CA VAL A 21 -9.22 -8.37 3.39
C VAL A 21 -8.78 -9.09 4.65
N ILE A 22 -9.22 -10.32 4.82
CA ILE A 22 -8.88 -11.17 5.97
C ILE A 22 -8.01 -12.32 5.44
N ASP A 23 -6.90 -12.58 6.10
CA ASP A 23 -6.04 -13.69 5.75
C ASP A 23 -6.40 -14.98 6.52
N ASP A 24 -5.66 -16.05 6.22
CA ASP A 24 -5.88 -17.36 6.83
C ASP A 24 -5.60 -17.29 8.35
N PRO A 25 -6.47 -17.92 9.19
CA PRO A 25 -6.24 -18.02 10.63
C PRO A 25 -4.89 -18.65 11.01
N ASP A 26 -4.36 -19.51 10.15
CA ASP A 26 -3.05 -20.16 10.36
C ASP A 26 -1.85 -19.29 9.93
N ARG A 27 -2.11 -18.09 9.33
CA ARG A 27 -1.08 -17.13 8.96
C ARG A 27 -1.03 -16.01 10.01
N GLU A 28 -1.48 -14.81 9.71
CA GLU A 28 -1.51 -13.69 10.67
C GLU A 28 -2.84 -13.58 11.41
N ASN A 29 -3.93 -14.08 10.79
CA ASN A 29 -5.30 -13.98 11.30
C ASN A 29 -5.69 -12.53 11.59
N GLU A 30 -5.34 -11.64 10.66
CA GLU A 30 -5.60 -10.21 10.77
C GLU A 30 -6.48 -9.75 9.61
N GLY A 31 -7.08 -8.58 9.76
CA GLY A 31 -7.83 -7.89 8.72
C GLY A 31 -7.13 -6.62 8.29
N ASP A 32 -6.94 -6.46 6.98
CA ASP A 32 -6.30 -5.30 6.39
C ASP A 32 -7.30 -4.42 5.64
N CYS A 33 -7.21 -3.11 5.83
CA CYS A 33 -7.89 -2.15 4.98
C CYS A 33 -7.10 -1.97 3.68
N VAL A 34 -7.71 -2.25 2.55
CA VAL A 34 -7.07 -2.20 1.23
C VAL A 34 -7.82 -1.27 0.29
N CYS A 35 -7.10 -0.42 -0.41
CA CYS A 35 -7.62 0.33 -1.57
C CYS A 35 -6.61 0.26 -2.72
N ALA A 36 -7.05 0.55 -3.94
CA ALA A 36 -6.13 0.67 -5.06
C ALA A 36 -5.22 1.90 -4.86
N ALA A 37 -3.92 1.76 -5.10
CA ALA A 37 -2.95 2.82 -4.82
C ALA A 37 -3.21 4.10 -5.63
N GLN A 38 -3.73 4.00 -6.85
CA GLN A 38 -4.17 5.16 -7.65
C GLN A 38 -5.31 5.94 -6.96
N PHE A 39 -6.02 5.31 -6.04
CA PHE A 39 -7.10 5.91 -5.23
C PHE A 39 -6.70 6.07 -3.76
N ALA A 40 -5.41 6.10 -3.44
CA ALA A 40 -4.92 6.44 -2.11
C ALA A 40 -5.10 7.96 -1.86
N THR A 41 -6.37 8.37 -1.78
CA THR A 41 -6.76 9.74 -1.47
C THR A 41 -6.40 10.10 -0.03
N THR A 42 -6.38 11.39 0.27
CA THR A 42 -6.21 11.85 1.65
C THR A 42 -7.23 11.20 2.59
N GLU A 43 -8.48 11.11 2.17
CA GLU A 43 -9.58 10.53 2.94
C GLU A 43 -9.35 9.03 3.20
N ASN A 44 -8.96 8.26 2.18
CA ASN A 44 -8.69 6.83 2.33
C ASN A 44 -7.49 6.58 3.26
N VAL A 45 -6.40 7.31 3.08
CA VAL A 45 -5.20 7.18 3.94
C VAL A 45 -5.52 7.60 5.38
N ASN A 46 -6.26 8.70 5.56
CA ASN A 46 -6.67 9.15 6.89
C ASN A 46 -7.59 8.13 7.57
N PHE A 47 -8.50 7.51 6.81
CA PHE A 47 -9.35 6.44 7.34
C PHE A 47 -8.50 5.26 7.84
N MET A 48 -7.56 4.79 7.04
CA MET A 48 -6.66 3.70 7.42
C MET A 48 -5.85 4.05 8.69
N ALA A 49 -5.25 5.22 8.73
CA ALA A 49 -4.47 5.68 9.90
C ALA A 49 -5.31 5.83 11.16
N THR A 50 -6.55 6.29 11.04
CA THR A 50 -7.44 6.55 12.16
C THR A 50 -8.03 5.25 12.73
N TYR A 51 -8.50 4.36 11.88
CA TYR A 51 -9.32 3.22 12.29
C TYR A 51 -8.55 1.89 12.26
N ALA A 52 -7.71 1.65 11.28
CA ALA A 52 -6.91 0.44 11.20
C ALA A 52 -5.63 0.51 12.05
N LYS A 53 -5.01 1.69 12.17
CA LYS A 53 -3.87 1.99 13.08
C LYS A 53 -2.59 1.21 12.85
N GLY A 54 -2.57 0.30 11.91
CA GLY A 54 -1.39 -0.48 11.56
C GLY A 54 -0.41 0.29 10.68
N LEU A 55 0.59 -0.43 10.19
CA LEU A 55 1.53 0.08 9.21
C LEU A 55 0.84 0.22 7.85
N ILE A 56 0.92 1.42 7.25
CA ILE A 56 0.42 1.64 5.91
C ILE A 56 1.51 1.27 4.92
N CYS A 57 1.26 0.24 4.12
CA CYS A 57 2.17 -0.28 3.12
C CYS A 57 1.55 -0.17 1.73
N MET A 58 2.39 -0.13 0.70
CA MET A 58 1.98 -0.24 -0.69
C MET A 58 2.62 -1.47 -1.31
N PRO A 59 1.92 -2.61 -1.36
CA PRO A 59 2.42 -3.78 -2.09
C PRO A 59 2.60 -3.46 -3.56
N MET A 60 3.74 -3.83 -4.11
CA MET A 60 4.11 -3.58 -5.50
C MET A 60 4.59 -4.87 -6.16
N ASP A 61 4.28 -5.03 -7.43
CA ASP A 61 4.89 -6.09 -8.21
C ASP A 61 6.32 -5.72 -8.63
N ARG A 62 7.01 -6.71 -9.20
CA ARG A 62 8.41 -6.54 -9.63
C ARG A 62 8.57 -5.49 -10.73
N THR A 63 7.55 -5.29 -11.56
CA THR A 63 7.58 -4.29 -12.62
C THR A 63 7.62 -2.88 -12.02
N VAL A 64 6.79 -2.61 -11.02
CA VAL A 64 6.75 -1.30 -10.34
C VAL A 64 8.03 -1.06 -9.55
N THR A 65 8.49 -2.03 -8.75
CA THR A 65 9.72 -1.85 -7.96
C THR A 65 10.94 -1.64 -8.85
N ALA A 66 11.05 -2.36 -9.98
CA ALA A 66 12.14 -2.16 -10.94
C ALA A 66 12.07 -0.80 -11.61
N ARG A 67 10.87 -0.35 -12.02
CA ARG A 67 10.67 0.98 -12.61
C ARG A 67 11.08 2.10 -11.66
N LEU A 68 10.78 1.97 -10.38
CA LEU A 68 11.10 2.97 -9.37
C LEU A 68 12.50 2.78 -8.75
N GLY A 69 13.26 1.77 -9.17
CA GLY A 69 14.60 1.51 -8.66
C GLY A 69 14.62 1.08 -7.19
N LEU A 70 13.53 0.49 -6.69
CA LEU A 70 13.42 0.10 -5.29
C LEU A 70 14.10 -1.25 -5.04
N THR A 71 14.95 -1.29 -4.03
CA THR A 71 15.66 -2.48 -3.58
C THR A 71 15.11 -2.98 -2.25
N GLN A 72 15.41 -4.22 -1.90
CA GLN A 72 15.05 -4.74 -0.58
C GLN A 72 15.75 -3.95 0.52
N MET A 73 15.06 -3.73 1.62
CA MET A 73 15.59 -3.04 2.80
C MET A 73 16.77 -3.78 3.41
N VAL A 74 16.75 -5.11 3.39
CA VAL A 74 17.80 -5.97 3.95
C VAL A 74 18.24 -7.03 2.96
N SER A 75 19.52 -7.39 2.97
CA SER A 75 20.07 -8.45 2.12
C SER A 75 19.68 -9.85 2.62
N THR A 76 19.50 -10.00 3.93
CA THR A 76 19.06 -11.25 4.57
C THR A 76 17.79 -10.96 5.37
N ASN A 77 16.67 -11.53 4.94
CA ASN A 77 15.37 -11.34 5.58
C ASN A 77 15.23 -12.35 6.74
N THR A 78 15.06 -11.83 7.95
CA THR A 78 14.85 -12.62 9.17
C THR A 78 13.42 -12.51 9.71
N ASP A 79 12.51 -11.88 8.94
CA ASP A 79 11.11 -11.76 9.31
C ASP A 79 10.43 -13.14 9.37
N ASN A 80 9.58 -13.36 10.36
CA ASN A 80 8.87 -14.63 10.56
C ASN A 80 7.98 -15.02 9.37
N HIS A 81 7.42 -14.04 8.67
CA HIS A 81 6.57 -14.24 7.48
C HIS A 81 7.32 -13.97 6.18
N SER A 82 8.64 -13.71 6.25
CA SER A 82 9.49 -13.41 5.09
C SER A 82 9.00 -12.22 4.26
N THR A 83 8.37 -11.23 4.89
CA THR A 83 7.86 -10.03 4.21
C THR A 83 9.00 -9.26 3.55
N ALA A 84 8.94 -9.12 2.25
CA ALA A 84 10.00 -8.50 1.45
C ALA A 84 9.83 -6.99 1.39
N PHE A 85 10.09 -6.28 2.50
CA PHE A 85 10.09 -4.82 2.50
C PHE A 85 11.19 -4.27 1.59
N THR A 86 10.86 -3.22 0.85
CA THR A 86 11.84 -2.39 0.14
C THR A 86 12.36 -1.28 1.08
N VAL A 87 13.34 -0.51 0.60
CA VAL A 87 13.62 0.79 1.22
C VAL A 87 12.36 1.64 1.23
N SER A 88 12.19 2.47 2.25
CA SER A 88 11.08 3.42 2.33
C SER A 88 11.26 4.56 1.33
N ILE A 89 10.15 5.13 0.87
CA ILE A 89 10.14 6.23 -0.09
C ILE A 89 9.17 7.33 0.34
N ASP A 90 9.52 8.55 -0.05
CA ASP A 90 8.62 9.70 -0.09
C ASP A 90 8.73 10.37 -1.47
N HIS A 91 7.64 10.90 -1.98
CA HIS A 91 7.69 11.69 -3.21
C HIS A 91 8.38 13.04 -2.96
N GLN A 92 9.14 13.52 -3.94
CA GLN A 92 9.92 14.77 -3.84
C GLN A 92 9.11 16.02 -3.45
N ASP A 93 7.79 16.01 -3.71
CA ASP A 93 6.88 17.12 -3.37
C ASP A 93 6.32 17.01 -1.93
N THR A 94 6.85 16.12 -1.11
CA THR A 94 6.48 16.01 0.30
C THR A 94 7.46 16.77 1.20
N THR A 95 7.07 16.99 2.45
CA THR A 95 7.94 17.56 3.48
C THR A 95 8.49 16.46 4.38
N THR A 96 7.68 15.97 5.33
CA THR A 96 8.04 14.84 6.20
C THR A 96 7.48 13.50 5.69
N GLY A 97 6.62 13.53 4.69
CA GLY A 97 5.98 12.35 4.11
C GLY A 97 4.93 11.66 4.98
N ILE A 98 4.66 12.17 6.19
CA ILE A 98 3.91 11.40 7.21
C ILE A 98 2.41 11.71 7.24
N SER A 99 1.97 12.88 6.80
CA SER A 99 0.54 13.22 6.80
C SER A 99 -0.26 12.32 5.84
N ALA A 100 -1.56 12.24 6.05
CA ALA A 100 -2.44 11.50 5.12
C ALA A 100 -2.40 12.10 3.70
N VAL A 101 -2.23 13.41 3.59
CA VAL A 101 -2.05 14.10 2.30
C VAL A 101 -0.78 13.61 1.60
N GLU A 102 0.34 13.60 2.30
CA GLU A 102 1.66 13.27 1.73
C GLU A 102 1.83 11.77 1.46
N ARG A 103 1.37 10.91 2.38
CA ARG A 103 1.37 9.45 2.13
C ARG A 103 0.49 9.08 0.94
N GLY A 104 -0.68 9.70 0.83
CA GLY A 104 -1.55 9.54 -0.33
C GLY A 104 -0.90 10.02 -1.63
N LEU A 105 -0.22 11.16 -1.60
CA LEU A 105 0.54 11.67 -2.75
C LEU A 105 1.62 10.66 -3.19
N THR A 106 2.46 10.20 -2.25
CA THR A 106 3.52 9.23 -2.55
C THR A 106 2.95 7.96 -3.17
N ALA A 107 1.88 7.39 -2.60
CA ALA A 107 1.26 6.17 -3.12
C ALA A 107 0.68 6.36 -4.53
N ARG A 108 -0.07 7.45 -4.77
CA ARG A 108 -0.64 7.73 -6.10
C ARG A 108 0.44 7.96 -7.15
N ARG A 109 1.51 8.69 -6.79
CA ARG A 109 2.65 8.89 -7.70
C ARG A 109 3.39 7.60 -7.99
N ALA A 110 3.64 6.76 -6.98
CA ALA A 110 4.28 5.46 -7.20
C ALA A 110 3.43 4.54 -8.09
N ALA A 111 2.10 4.64 -8.03
CA ALA A 111 1.18 3.89 -8.88
C ALA A 111 1.12 4.42 -10.33
N ASP A 112 1.49 5.67 -10.58
CA ASP A 112 1.45 6.26 -11.91
C ASP A 112 2.53 5.62 -12.81
N PRO A 113 2.16 5.01 -13.95
CA PRO A 113 3.14 4.41 -14.86
C PRO A 113 4.17 5.41 -15.43
N ALA A 114 3.86 6.70 -15.42
CA ALA A 114 4.76 7.75 -15.89
C ALA A 114 5.80 8.20 -14.87
N SER A 115 5.66 7.81 -13.60
CA SER A 115 6.58 8.19 -12.53
C SER A 115 7.97 7.56 -12.71
N ARG A 116 8.99 8.30 -12.33
CA ARG A 116 10.41 7.94 -12.47
C ARG A 116 11.09 7.81 -11.11
N PRO A 117 12.21 7.07 -11.04
CA PRO A 117 12.96 6.89 -9.79
C PRO A 117 13.37 8.20 -9.10
N GLU A 118 13.68 9.23 -9.89
CA GLU A 118 14.18 10.52 -9.39
C GLU A 118 13.11 11.33 -8.63
N GLU A 119 11.85 10.89 -8.67
CA GLU A 119 10.74 11.56 -7.97
C GLU A 119 10.59 11.09 -6.51
N PHE A 120 11.37 10.06 -6.09
CA PHE A 120 11.26 9.41 -4.78
C PHE A 120 12.58 9.37 -4.01
#